data_c1dbaeaad50bab32dc2ec1a0bce162d0
#
_entry.id   c1dbaeaad50bab32dc2ec1a0bce162d0
#
_cell.length_a   1.000
_cell.length_b   1.000
_cell.length_c   1.000
_cell.angle_alpha   90.00
_cell.angle_beta   90.00
_cell.angle_gamma   90.00
#
_symmetry.space_group_name_H-M   'P 1'
#
loop_
_entity.id
_entity.type
_entity.pdbx_description
1 polymer ?
#
loop_
_entity_poly.entity_id
_entity_poly.type
_entity_poly.pdbx_seq_one_letter_code
_entity_poly.pdbx_strand_id
1 'polypeptide(L)'
;FSSLIGGRSGNRGRCAQPCRLPYEAYDKDNHRMGEPGDRYPLSPKDMCTIELLPEIVKSGIMSLKIEGRMKKPEYTAGVVSIYRKYLDLYEKKPSRFHVLPEDMKKLHELYNRDGFNKSYYTVRNGRDMMALKNEKEQENKKKQRRNEQLFYEIQRDYIETEAKEPISGFLTLYPGQPAFLSAESGKYSVTAEAG
;
A
#
# COMPACT_ATOMS: atom_id res chain seq x y z
N PHE A 1 10.95 -19.17 -7.99
CA PHE A 1 11.58 -19.46 -6.69
C PHE A 1 10.58 -20.12 -5.74
N SER A 2 9.43 -19.48 -5.40
CA SER A 2 8.42 -20.05 -4.49
C SER A 2 7.81 -21.36 -5.03
N SER A 3 7.61 -21.48 -6.32
CA SER A 3 7.11 -22.72 -6.93
C SER A 3 8.14 -23.86 -6.90
N LEU A 4 9.42 -23.53 -7.01
CA LEU A 4 10.50 -24.54 -6.99
C LEU A 4 10.78 -25.06 -5.59
N ILE A 5 10.87 -24.19 -4.60
CA ILE A 5 11.25 -24.55 -3.23
C ILE A 5 10.02 -24.87 -2.37
N GLY A 6 8.96 -24.07 -2.49
CA GLY A 6 7.76 -24.19 -1.65
C GLY A 6 6.57 -24.87 -2.31
N GLY A 7 6.66 -25.32 -3.55
CA GLY A 7 5.56 -25.94 -4.31
C GLY A 7 4.35 -25.03 -4.53
N ARG A 8 4.45 -23.72 -4.21
CA ARG A 8 3.34 -22.76 -4.21
C ARG A 8 3.65 -21.57 -5.10
N SER A 9 2.77 -21.26 -6.06
CA SER A 9 2.97 -20.17 -7.00
C SER A 9 2.72 -18.79 -6.39
N GLY A 10 3.73 -17.93 -6.40
CA GLY A 10 3.60 -16.52 -6.03
C GLY A 10 2.67 -15.75 -6.97
N ASN A 11 2.65 -16.09 -8.25
CA ASN A 11 1.78 -15.45 -9.25
C ASN A 11 0.29 -15.71 -9.01
N ARG A 12 -0.03 -16.76 -8.24
CA ARG A 12 -1.41 -17.12 -7.86
C ARG A 12 -1.75 -16.69 -6.43
N GLY A 13 -1.02 -15.77 -5.84
CA GLY A 13 -1.24 -15.32 -4.47
C GLY A 13 -0.89 -16.36 -3.38
N ARG A 14 -0.21 -17.45 -3.75
CA ARG A 14 0.10 -18.57 -2.84
C ARG A 14 1.59 -18.70 -2.51
N CYS A 15 2.33 -17.58 -2.56
CA CYS A 15 3.76 -17.60 -2.29
C CYS A 15 4.07 -18.21 -0.91
N ALA A 16 4.96 -19.20 -0.88
CA ALA A 16 5.45 -19.80 0.37
C ALA A 16 6.47 -18.93 1.10
N GLN A 17 6.84 -17.79 0.52
CA GLN A 17 7.83 -16.84 1.03
C GLN A 17 9.21 -17.45 1.33
N PRO A 18 9.79 -18.31 0.46
CA PRO A 18 11.08 -18.94 0.72
C PRO A 18 12.21 -17.90 0.86
N CYS A 19 12.11 -16.73 0.22
CA CYS A 19 13.06 -15.63 0.42
C CYS A 19 13.07 -15.07 1.84
N ARG A 20 12.11 -15.46 2.71
CA ARG A 20 12.03 -15.04 4.13
C ARG A 20 12.57 -16.08 5.10
N LEU A 21 13.04 -17.21 4.59
CA LEU A 21 13.73 -18.20 5.40
C LEU A 21 15.18 -17.78 5.63
N PRO A 22 15.80 -18.25 6.72
CA PRO A 22 17.21 -18.01 6.94
C PRO A 22 18.07 -18.80 5.95
N TYR A 23 19.10 -18.16 5.44
CA TYR A 23 20.09 -18.74 4.54
C TYR A 23 21.49 -18.30 4.95
N GLU A 24 22.46 -19.10 4.61
CA GLU A 24 23.85 -18.71 4.59
C GLU A 24 24.30 -18.61 3.13
N ALA A 25 25.01 -17.54 2.80
CA ALA A 25 25.56 -17.32 1.48
C ALA A 25 27.07 -17.62 1.50
N TYR A 26 27.53 -18.32 0.48
CA TYR A 26 28.93 -18.67 0.28
C TYR A 26 29.36 -18.22 -1.12
N ASP A 27 30.61 -17.83 -1.26
CA ASP A 27 31.23 -17.57 -2.58
C ASP A 27 31.62 -18.89 -3.28
N LYS A 28 32.20 -18.75 -4.50
CA LYS A 28 32.67 -19.89 -5.29
C LYS A 28 33.78 -20.71 -4.62
N ASP A 29 34.50 -20.13 -3.68
CA ASP A 29 35.61 -20.75 -2.95
C ASP A 29 35.18 -21.24 -1.57
N ASN A 30 33.85 -21.29 -1.34
CA ASN A 30 33.22 -21.76 -0.11
C ASN A 30 33.50 -20.88 1.13
N HIS A 31 33.82 -19.60 0.93
CA HIS A 31 33.91 -18.64 2.02
C HIS A 31 32.53 -18.05 2.31
N ARG A 32 32.18 -18.00 3.60
CA ARG A 32 30.92 -17.40 4.02
C ARG A 32 30.89 -15.91 3.68
N MET A 33 29.85 -15.51 2.96
CA MET A 33 29.59 -14.11 2.61
C MET A 33 28.71 -13.42 3.66
N GLY A 34 28.87 -12.10 3.79
CA GLY A 34 28.10 -11.29 4.71
C GLY A 34 28.77 -11.12 6.07
N GLU A 35 28.08 -10.44 6.99
CA GLU A 35 28.56 -10.16 8.33
C GLU A 35 28.00 -11.17 9.36
N PRO A 36 28.63 -11.28 10.53
CA PRO A 36 28.05 -12.04 11.63
C PRO A 36 26.63 -11.54 11.96
N GLY A 37 25.68 -12.49 12.02
CA GLY A 37 24.29 -12.19 12.29
C GLY A 37 23.40 -11.99 11.06
N ASP A 38 23.95 -11.93 9.85
CA ASP A 38 23.16 -11.93 8.62
C ASP A 38 22.54 -13.32 8.43
N ARG A 39 21.23 -13.37 8.40
CA ARG A 39 20.45 -14.61 8.29
C ARG A 39 19.46 -14.61 7.13
N TYR A 40 19.14 -13.44 6.59
CA TYR A 40 18.07 -13.31 5.59
C TYR A 40 18.56 -12.60 4.30
N PRO A 41 19.60 -13.13 3.62
CA PRO A 41 20.22 -12.47 2.47
C PRO A 41 19.30 -12.35 1.26
N LEU A 42 18.20 -13.10 1.22
CA LEU A 42 17.20 -13.04 0.14
C LEU A 42 15.95 -12.23 0.52
N SER A 43 15.92 -11.59 1.70
CA SER A 43 14.75 -10.87 2.20
C SER A 43 14.88 -9.36 1.94
N PRO A 44 14.32 -8.81 0.84
CA PRO A 44 14.35 -7.36 0.63
C PRO A 44 13.47 -6.63 1.64
N LYS A 45 13.89 -5.41 2.00
CA LYS A 45 13.05 -4.42 2.68
C LYS A 45 11.89 -4.03 1.78
N ASP A 46 10.83 -3.49 2.38
CA ASP A 46 9.71 -2.98 1.60
C ASP A 46 10.12 -1.70 0.89
N MET A 47 9.65 -1.53 -0.36
CA MET A 47 9.94 -0.34 -1.17
C MET A 47 8.96 0.78 -0.83
N CYS A 48 9.49 1.98 -0.56
CA CYS A 48 8.70 3.19 -0.39
C CYS A 48 9.31 4.32 -1.21
N THR A 49 8.57 4.81 -2.19
CA THR A 49 9.01 5.84 -3.13
C THR A 49 8.21 7.13 -3.02
N ILE A 50 7.47 7.32 -1.93
CA ILE A 50 6.56 8.46 -1.76
C ILE A 50 7.29 9.81 -1.85
N GLU A 51 8.50 9.89 -1.34
CA GLU A 51 9.33 11.10 -1.44
C GLU A 51 9.83 11.38 -2.87
N LEU A 52 9.85 10.36 -3.73
CA LEU A 52 10.28 10.44 -5.13
C LEU A 52 9.11 10.70 -6.09
N LEU A 53 7.88 10.91 -5.60
CA LEU A 53 6.72 11.16 -6.45
C LEU A 53 6.93 12.32 -7.44
N PRO A 54 7.57 13.45 -7.07
CA PRO A 54 7.84 14.52 -8.03
C PRO A 54 8.67 14.06 -9.23
N GLU A 55 9.74 13.29 -8.99
CA GLU A 55 10.61 12.76 -10.04
C GLU A 55 9.91 11.71 -10.88
N ILE A 56 9.13 10.84 -10.24
CA ILE A 56 8.34 9.80 -10.92
C ILE A 56 7.30 10.43 -11.83
N VAL A 57 6.56 11.43 -11.37
CA VAL A 57 5.56 12.14 -12.19
C VAL A 57 6.23 12.87 -13.35
N LYS A 58 7.34 13.57 -13.11
CA LYS A 58 8.11 14.27 -14.16
C LYS A 58 8.66 13.32 -15.24
N SER A 59 8.91 12.06 -14.90
CA SER A 59 9.38 11.06 -15.87
C SER A 59 8.31 10.61 -16.87
N GLY A 60 7.06 11.06 -16.72
CA GLY A 60 5.94 10.70 -17.62
C GLY A 60 5.31 9.34 -17.32
N ILE A 61 5.57 8.75 -16.16
CA ILE A 61 4.93 7.50 -15.74
C ILE A 61 3.44 7.76 -15.48
N MET A 62 2.58 7.02 -16.18
CA MET A 62 1.12 7.21 -16.15
C MET A 62 0.43 6.48 -14.98
N SER A 63 1.06 5.46 -14.40
CA SER A 63 0.43 4.59 -13.41
C SER A 63 1.45 4.01 -12.44
N LEU A 64 1.07 3.92 -11.18
CA LEU A 64 1.84 3.29 -10.11
C LEU A 64 1.12 2.02 -9.65
N LYS A 65 1.83 0.90 -9.64
CA LYS A 65 1.29 -0.36 -9.12
C LYS A 65 1.69 -0.55 -7.66
N ILE A 66 0.68 -0.70 -6.80
CA ILE A 66 0.86 -1.07 -5.39
C ILE A 66 0.52 -2.55 -5.23
N GLU A 67 1.47 -3.34 -4.72
CA GLU A 67 1.27 -4.78 -4.54
C GLU A 67 0.73 -5.09 -3.14
N GLY A 68 -0.49 -5.63 -3.10
CA GLY A 68 -1.18 -5.99 -1.86
C GLY A 68 -1.71 -7.41 -1.81
N ARG A 69 -1.35 -8.27 -2.78
CA ARG A 69 -1.95 -9.60 -2.97
C ARG A 69 -1.96 -10.51 -1.72
N MET A 70 -0.91 -10.40 -0.89
CA MET A 70 -0.77 -11.19 0.34
C MET A 70 -1.07 -10.37 1.60
N LYS A 71 -1.66 -9.20 1.44
CA LYS A 71 -1.95 -8.26 2.52
C LYS A 71 -3.44 -8.17 2.79
N LYS A 72 -3.78 -7.62 3.95
CA LYS A 72 -5.16 -7.28 4.29
C LYS A 72 -5.64 -6.07 3.45
N PRO A 73 -6.96 -5.91 3.23
CA PRO A 73 -7.51 -4.76 2.51
C PRO A 73 -7.07 -3.42 3.09
N GLU A 74 -6.96 -3.31 4.41
CA GLU A 74 -6.55 -2.10 5.13
C GLU A 74 -5.13 -1.65 4.74
N TYR A 75 -4.23 -2.59 4.47
CA TYR A 75 -2.91 -2.25 3.94
C TYR A 75 -3.03 -1.53 2.59
N THR A 76 -3.79 -2.12 1.67
CA THR A 76 -3.92 -1.56 0.32
C THR A 76 -4.61 -0.20 0.37
N ALA A 77 -5.72 -0.10 1.10
CA ALA A 77 -6.46 1.15 1.26
C ALA A 77 -5.60 2.25 1.91
N GLY A 78 -4.89 1.93 2.99
CA GLY A 78 -4.04 2.88 3.69
C GLY A 78 -2.84 3.35 2.86
N VAL A 79 -2.16 2.44 2.14
CA VAL A 79 -1.06 2.84 1.25
C VAL A 79 -1.57 3.69 0.10
N VAL A 80 -2.65 3.28 -0.57
CA VAL A 80 -3.23 4.02 -1.70
C VAL A 80 -3.69 5.40 -1.27
N SER A 81 -4.37 5.54 -0.13
CA SER A 81 -4.85 6.83 0.37
C SER A 81 -3.71 7.82 0.62
N ILE A 82 -2.60 7.35 1.22
CA ILE A 82 -1.44 8.20 1.47
C ILE A 82 -0.76 8.60 0.15
N TYR A 83 -0.52 7.66 -0.78
CA TYR A 83 0.05 7.99 -2.08
C TYR A 83 -0.84 8.93 -2.88
N ARG A 84 -2.18 8.73 -2.87
CA ARG A 84 -3.13 9.62 -3.54
C ARG A 84 -3.09 11.03 -2.97
N LYS A 85 -3.06 11.18 -1.65
CA LYS A 85 -2.89 12.46 -0.96
C LYS A 85 -1.68 13.25 -1.50
N TYR A 86 -0.54 12.60 -1.65
CA TYR A 86 0.69 13.27 -2.08
C TYR A 86 0.76 13.49 -3.59
N LEU A 87 0.15 12.65 -4.40
CA LEU A 87 -0.04 12.92 -5.83
C LEU A 87 -0.92 14.14 -6.04
N ASP A 88 -2.06 14.23 -5.35
CA ASP A 88 -2.96 15.39 -5.41
C ASP A 88 -2.30 16.68 -4.90
N LEU A 89 -1.49 16.56 -3.84
CA LEU A 89 -0.73 17.71 -3.34
C LEU A 89 0.27 18.20 -4.38
N TYR A 90 1.01 17.28 -5.00
CA TYR A 90 2.00 17.63 -6.01
C TYR A 90 1.34 18.23 -7.26
N GLU A 91 0.24 17.67 -7.72
CA GLU A 91 -0.52 18.19 -8.85
C GLU A 91 -1.05 19.61 -8.62
N LYS A 92 -1.66 19.85 -7.44
CA LYS A 92 -2.27 21.15 -7.12
C LYS A 92 -1.25 22.21 -6.69
N LYS A 93 -0.19 21.82 -5.98
CA LYS A 93 0.79 22.74 -5.36
C LYS A 93 2.19 22.11 -5.34
N PRO A 94 2.88 21.98 -6.49
CA PRO A 94 4.18 21.32 -6.60
C PRO A 94 5.24 21.89 -5.63
N SER A 95 5.25 23.22 -5.44
CA SER A 95 6.21 23.90 -4.55
C SER A 95 6.01 23.61 -3.06
N ARG A 96 4.86 23.05 -2.68
CA ARG A 96 4.54 22.67 -1.30
C ARG A 96 4.66 21.16 -1.05
N PHE A 97 5.16 20.42 -2.04
CA PHE A 97 5.33 19.00 -1.86
C PHE A 97 6.31 18.70 -0.73
N HIS A 98 5.81 18.07 0.30
CA HIS A 98 6.55 17.64 1.45
C HIS A 98 5.82 16.47 2.11
N VAL A 99 6.51 15.38 2.36
CA VAL A 99 5.96 14.19 3.03
C VAL A 99 6.03 14.39 4.54
N LEU A 100 4.89 14.35 5.19
CA LEU A 100 4.81 14.54 6.64
C LEU A 100 5.35 13.32 7.40
N PRO A 101 6.09 13.52 8.50
CA PRO A 101 6.60 12.42 9.33
C PRO A 101 5.50 11.47 9.83
N GLU A 102 4.31 11.99 10.11
CA GLU A 102 3.15 11.20 10.55
C GLU A 102 2.69 10.21 9.48
N ASP A 103 2.68 10.62 8.21
CA ASP A 103 2.30 9.74 7.10
C ASP A 103 3.37 8.69 6.81
N MET A 104 4.65 9.06 6.91
CA MET A 104 5.74 8.08 6.88
C MET A 104 5.62 7.07 8.01
N LYS A 105 5.26 7.52 9.22
CA LYS A 105 5.02 6.63 10.34
C LYS A 105 3.84 5.69 10.09
N LYS A 106 2.72 6.19 9.53
CA LYS A 106 1.58 5.35 9.12
C LYS A 106 1.98 4.29 8.10
N LEU A 107 2.77 4.65 7.08
CA LEU A 107 3.29 3.67 6.10
C LEU A 107 4.13 2.59 6.79
N HIS A 108 4.97 2.96 7.75
CA HIS A 108 5.73 1.99 8.56
C HIS A 108 4.84 1.07 9.39
N GLU A 109 3.76 1.60 9.95
CA GLU A 109 2.82 0.86 10.80
C GLU A 109 1.89 -0.05 10.00
N LEU A 110 1.53 0.32 8.77
CA LEU A 110 0.72 -0.51 7.88
C LEU A 110 1.40 -1.83 7.55
N TYR A 111 2.64 -1.78 7.17
CA TYR A 111 3.48 -2.95 6.98
C TYR A 111 4.92 -2.53 6.74
N ASN A 112 5.82 -3.07 7.52
CA ASN A 112 7.23 -2.81 7.35
C ASN A 112 8.09 -4.02 7.77
N ARG A 113 9.11 -4.28 6.97
CA ARG A 113 10.13 -5.28 7.20
C ARG A 113 11.49 -4.61 7.30
N ASP A 114 11.90 -4.32 8.53
CA ASP A 114 13.24 -3.81 8.81
C ASP A 114 13.59 -2.51 8.05
N GLY A 115 12.59 -1.65 7.89
CA GLY A 115 12.73 -0.36 7.22
C GLY A 115 12.28 -0.37 5.76
N PHE A 116 12.41 0.79 5.14
CA PHE A 116 12.13 1.01 3.73
C PHE A 116 13.41 1.12 2.91
N ASN A 117 13.27 0.87 1.61
CA ASN A 117 14.28 1.19 0.61
C ASN A 117 13.64 1.91 -0.58
N LYS A 118 14.45 2.61 -1.38
CA LYS A 118 14.02 3.28 -2.61
C LYS A 118 14.28 2.45 -3.87
N SER A 119 14.63 1.17 -3.69
CA SER A 119 15.00 0.25 -4.77
C SER A 119 16.05 0.86 -5.70
N TYR A 120 15.93 0.64 -7.01
CA TYR A 120 16.91 1.12 -8.00
C TYR A 120 16.62 2.54 -8.51
N TYR A 121 15.76 3.30 -7.88
CA TYR A 121 15.38 4.63 -8.37
C TYR A 121 16.51 5.65 -8.32
N THR A 122 17.29 5.66 -7.27
CA THR A 122 18.33 6.70 -7.06
C THR A 122 19.74 6.17 -6.93
N VAL A 123 19.88 4.90 -6.57
CA VAL A 123 21.18 4.28 -6.32
C VAL A 123 21.22 2.84 -6.82
N ARG A 124 22.41 2.33 -7.09
CA ARG A 124 22.63 0.89 -7.24
C ARG A 124 22.47 0.24 -5.87
N ASN A 125 21.44 -0.56 -5.71
CA ASN A 125 21.20 -1.22 -4.45
C ASN A 125 22.19 -2.36 -4.18
N GLY A 126 22.47 -2.53 -2.91
CA GLY A 126 23.30 -3.59 -2.39
C GLY A 126 22.71 -4.12 -1.08
N ARG A 127 23.53 -4.27 -0.10
CA ARG A 127 23.21 -4.79 1.24
C ARG A 127 22.08 -3.99 1.92
N ASP A 128 22.02 -2.67 1.76
CA ASP A 128 21.04 -1.79 2.40
C ASP A 128 19.61 -2.04 1.92
N MET A 129 19.43 -2.67 0.78
CA MET A 129 18.13 -3.09 0.25
C MET A 129 17.57 -4.28 1.03
N MET A 130 18.42 -5.05 1.74
CA MET A 130 18.05 -6.31 2.34
C MET A 130 17.73 -6.17 3.83
N ALA A 131 16.71 -6.90 4.28
CA ALA A 131 16.36 -7.07 5.69
C ALA A 131 17.16 -8.26 6.26
N LEU A 132 18.45 -8.05 6.51
CA LEU A 132 19.43 -9.11 6.82
C LEU A 132 19.26 -9.69 8.22
N LYS A 133 18.75 -8.88 9.16
CA LYS A 133 18.56 -9.26 10.58
C LYS A 133 17.06 -9.18 10.87
N ASN A 134 16.53 -10.18 11.53
CA ASN A 134 15.14 -10.15 11.98
C ASN A 134 15.11 -9.49 13.36
N GLU A 135 14.63 -8.24 13.44
CA GLU A 135 14.48 -7.58 14.73
C GLU A 135 13.32 -8.18 15.53
N LYS A 136 13.64 -8.51 16.72
CA LYS A 136 13.01 -9.12 17.90
C LYS A 136 11.46 -9.17 17.92
N GLU A 137 10.95 -10.36 18.22
CA GLU A 137 9.56 -10.70 18.53
C GLU A 137 8.85 -9.78 19.55
N GLN A 138 9.58 -9.13 20.46
CA GLN A 138 9.02 -8.24 21.47
C GLN A 138 8.60 -6.86 20.92
N GLU A 139 9.27 -6.34 19.91
CA GLU A 139 8.83 -5.12 19.20
C GLU A 139 7.59 -5.37 18.36
N ASN A 140 7.44 -6.57 17.81
CA ASN A 140 6.28 -6.95 17.01
C ASN A 140 4.96 -6.90 17.80
N LYS A 141 4.95 -7.24 19.09
CA LYS A 141 3.74 -7.16 19.94
C LYS A 141 3.31 -5.70 20.22
N LYS A 142 4.26 -4.77 20.37
CA LYS A 142 3.96 -3.34 20.50
C LYS A 142 3.52 -2.73 19.17
N LYS A 143 4.13 -3.12 18.05
CA LYS A 143 3.74 -2.72 16.70
C LYS A 143 2.33 -3.22 16.37
N GLN A 144 1.96 -4.42 16.75
CA GLN A 144 0.65 -5.02 16.49
C GLN A 144 -0.51 -4.24 17.12
N ARG A 145 -0.38 -3.80 18.38
CA ARG A 145 -1.41 -2.99 19.06
C ARG A 145 -1.59 -1.59 18.42
N ARG A 146 -0.51 -0.97 17.94
CA ARG A 146 -0.57 0.31 17.22
C ARG A 146 -1.23 0.15 15.85
N ASN A 147 -0.97 -0.98 15.17
CA ASN A 147 -1.57 -1.28 13.89
C ASN A 147 -3.09 -1.49 13.98
N GLU A 148 -3.62 -2.02 15.09
CA GLU A 148 -5.05 -2.24 15.29
C GLU A 148 -5.85 -0.94 15.19
N GLN A 149 -5.40 0.14 15.87
CA GLN A 149 -6.07 1.44 15.80
C GLN A 149 -6.04 2.01 14.38
N LEU A 150 -4.87 1.99 13.72
CA LEU A 150 -4.72 2.47 12.35
C LEU A 150 -5.58 1.65 11.37
N PHE A 151 -5.63 0.34 11.54
CA PHE A 151 -6.45 -0.53 10.69
C PHE A 151 -7.94 -0.27 10.89
N TYR A 152 -8.39 -0.05 12.13
CA TYR A 152 -9.76 0.33 12.41
C TYR A 152 -10.15 1.66 11.74
N GLU A 153 -9.29 2.68 11.82
CA GLU A 153 -9.51 3.97 11.15
C GLU A 153 -9.63 3.80 9.63
N ILE A 154 -8.72 3.03 9.02
CA ILE A 154 -8.73 2.76 7.57
C ILE A 154 -9.97 1.96 7.17
N GLN A 155 -10.35 0.97 7.95
CA GLN A 155 -11.54 0.15 7.69
C GLN A 155 -12.78 1.02 7.68
N ARG A 156 -12.97 1.86 8.69
CA ARG A 156 -14.08 2.80 8.79
C ARG A 156 -14.10 3.80 7.63
N ASP A 157 -12.94 4.40 7.31
CA ASP A 157 -12.88 5.56 6.42
C ASP A 157 -12.85 5.17 4.94
N TYR A 158 -12.36 3.97 4.59
CA TYR A 158 -12.12 3.57 3.20
C TYR A 158 -12.73 2.24 2.78
N ILE A 159 -13.07 1.35 3.69
CA ILE A 159 -13.57 0.01 3.36
C ILE A 159 -15.07 -0.11 3.65
N GLU A 160 -15.52 0.34 4.81
CA GLU A 160 -16.93 0.28 5.22
C GLU A 160 -17.73 1.49 4.72
N THR A 161 -17.05 2.55 4.29
CA THR A 161 -17.73 3.73 3.73
C THR A 161 -18.15 3.43 2.30
N GLU A 162 -19.45 3.44 2.05
CA GLU A 162 -19.96 3.41 0.67
C GLU A 162 -19.54 4.67 -0.09
N ALA A 163 -19.07 4.48 -1.32
CA ALA A 163 -18.76 5.59 -2.19
C ALA A 163 -20.06 6.37 -2.46
N LYS A 164 -20.11 7.62 -2.00
CA LYS A 164 -21.24 8.52 -2.25
C LYS A 164 -20.82 9.54 -3.28
N GLU A 165 -21.52 9.56 -4.40
CA GLU A 165 -21.40 10.63 -5.39
C GLU A 165 -22.51 11.66 -5.17
N PRO A 166 -22.19 12.97 -5.25
CA PRO A 166 -23.20 14.00 -5.24
C PRO A 166 -24.03 13.86 -6.52
N ILE A 167 -25.34 13.71 -6.36
CA ILE A 167 -26.29 13.68 -7.45
C ILE A 167 -27.21 14.88 -7.35
N SER A 168 -27.63 15.45 -8.48
CA SER A 168 -28.71 16.42 -8.56
C SER A 168 -30.01 15.68 -8.76
N GLY A 169 -31.02 16.01 -7.98
CA GLY A 169 -32.31 15.32 -8.09
C GLY A 169 -33.48 16.24 -7.78
N PHE A 170 -34.62 15.90 -8.33
CA PHE A 170 -35.90 16.55 -8.09
C PHE A 170 -36.90 15.55 -7.55
N LEU A 171 -37.49 15.86 -6.40
CA LEU A 171 -38.58 15.11 -5.84
C LEU A 171 -39.89 15.87 -6.10
N THR A 172 -40.79 15.25 -6.84
CA THR A 172 -42.12 15.81 -7.14
C THR A 172 -43.18 15.09 -6.32
N LEU A 173 -43.93 15.86 -5.54
CA LEU A 173 -45.01 15.34 -4.68
C LEU A 173 -46.30 16.09 -5.01
N TYR A 174 -47.35 15.34 -5.39
CA TYR A 174 -48.71 15.86 -5.54
C TYR A 174 -49.66 15.09 -4.66
N PRO A 175 -50.65 15.74 -4.02
CA PRO A 175 -51.65 15.06 -3.20
C PRO A 175 -52.42 14.05 -4.04
N GLY A 176 -52.47 12.81 -3.55
CA GLY A 176 -53.21 11.70 -4.20
C GLY A 176 -52.53 11.14 -5.46
N GLN A 177 -51.26 11.50 -5.72
CA GLN A 177 -50.47 10.90 -6.79
C GLN A 177 -49.18 10.27 -6.23
N PRO A 178 -48.59 9.28 -6.94
CA PRO A 178 -47.33 8.71 -6.59
C PRO A 178 -46.21 9.79 -6.52
N ALA A 179 -45.23 9.58 -5.65
CA ALA A 179 -44.04 10.43 -5.60
C ALA A 179 -43.07 10.08 -6.74
N PHE A 180 -42.57 11.08 -7.43
CA PHE A 180 -41.58 10.92 -8.49
C PHE A 180 -40.21 11.49 -8.03
N LEU A 181 -39.19 10.67 -8.12
CA LEU A 181 -37.79 11.09 -7.93
C LEU A 181 -37.06 11.00 -9.26
N SER A 182 -36.49 12.10 -9.71
CA SER A 182 -35.55 12.15 -10.82
C SER A 182 -34.18 12.48 -10.29
N ALA A 183 -33.14 11.71 -10.64
CA ALA A 183 -31.77 11.93 -10.21
C ALA A 183 -30.81 11.85 -11.40
N GLU A 184 -29.83 12.73 -11.44
CA GLU A 184 -28.83 12.83 -12.51
C GLU A 184 -27.41 12.85 -11.94
N SER A 185 -26.51 12.08 -12.57
CA SER A 185 -25.07 12.12 -12.34
C SER A 185 -24.34 11.99 -13.68
N GLY A 186 -23.74 13.08 -14.13
CA GLY A 186 -23.02 13.15 -15.41
C GLY A 186 -23.91 12.72 -16.59
N LYS A 187 -23.65 11.55 -17.17
CA LYS A 187 -24.40 11.01 -18.32
C LYS A 187 -25.61 10.15 -17.94
N TYR A 188 -25.77 9.89 -16.67
CA TYR A 188 -26.79 8.95 -16.18
C TYR A 188 -27.96 9.71 -15.58
N SER A 189 -29.15 9.30 -15.96
CA SER A 189 -30.41 9.79 -15.40
C SER A 189 -31.25 8.59 -14.98
N VAL A 190 -31.83 8.67 -13.79
CA VAL A 190 -32.70 7.63 -13.23
C VAL A 190 -33.95 8.31 -12.72
N THR A 191 -35.10 7.69 -13.00
CA THR A 191 -36.40 8.08 -12.43
C THR A 191 -36.96 6.91 -11.61
N ALA A 192 -37.49 7.21 -10.43
CA ALA A 192 -38.17 6.26 -9.58
C ALA A 192 -39.56 6.80 -9.19
N GLU A 193 -40.54 5.92 -9.16
CA GLU A 193 -41.87 6.19 -8.73
C GLU A 193 -42.19 5.38 -7.47
N ALA A 194 -42.73 6.02 -6.45
CA ALA A 194 -43.16 5.39 -5.22
C ALA A 194 -44.63 5.72 -4.95
N GLY A 195 -45.46 4.69 -4.91
CA GLY A 195 -46.86 4.78 -4.58
C GLY A 195 -47.18 4.44 -3.13
#